data_ee00c8f4091002c79fa488796d5cd18b
#
_entry.id   ee00c8f4091002c79fa488796d5cd18b
#
_cell.length_a   1.000
_cell.length_b   1.000
_cell.length_c   1.000
_cell.angle_alpha   90.00
_cell.angle_beta   90.00
_cell.angle_gamma   90.00
#
_symmetry.space_group_name_H-M   'P 1'
#
loop_
_entity.id
_entity.type
_entity.pdbx_description
1 polymer ?
#
loop_
_entity_poly.entity_id
_entity_poly.type
_entity_poly.pdbx_seq_one_letter_code
_entity_poly.pdbx_strand_id
1 'polypeptide(L)'
;MECDQQGVVFNAHYLTWADEASNAWWAAHGLPWDALVARRIDPVVKASTLEWTSSARWGDTVTVDAETEKVGRTSVTVRYTVRVGERLCCVVRNTYVAIDDGRSTPWPDDVRELLAGD
;
A
#
# COMPACT_ATOMS: atom_id res chain seq x y z
N MET A 1 4.83 4.29 -20.34
CA MET A 1 6.22 4.69 -20.08
C MET A 1 6.32 5.30 -18.69
N GLU A 2 7.24 4.81 -17.89
CA GLU A 2 7.32 5.20 -16.47
C GLU A 2 8.17 6.43 -16.18
N CYS A 3 8.87 6.94 -17.18
CA CYS A 3 9.74 8.11 -17.04
C CYS A 3 9.28 9.26 -17.91
N ASP A 4 9.51 10.47 -17.44
CA ASP A 4 9.31 11.67 -18.23
C ASP A 4 10.51 11.93 -19.18
N GLN A 5 10.51 13.06 -19.87
CA GLN A 5 11.55 13.40 -20.82
C GLN A 5 12.93 13.62 -20.19
N GLN A 6 12.99 13.78 -18.88
CA GLN A 6 14.24 13.96 -18.14
C GLN A 6 14.81 12.63 -17.63
N GLY A 7 14.16 11.52 -17.92
CA GLY A 7 14.58 10.21 -17.46
C GLY A 7 14.21 9.93 -16.00
N VAL A 8 13.39 10.76 -15.40
CA VAL A 8 12.93 10.64 -14.01
C VAL A 8 11.54 10.01 -14.03
N VAL A 9 11.30 9.07 -13.11
CA VAL A 9 10.01 8.40 -13.03
C VAL A 9 8.91 9.41 -12.67
N PHE A 10 7.84 9.37 -13.44
CA PHE A 10 6.68 10.23 -13.24
C PHE A 10 6.01 9.92 -11.89
N ASN A 11 5.63 10.97 -11.16
CA ASN A 11 5.16 10.86 -9.76
C ASN A 11 4.00 9.89 -9.56
N ALA A 12 3.08 9.79 -10.51
CA ALA A 12 1.93 8.89 -10.42
C ALA A 12 2.33 7.41 -10.33
N HIS A 13 3.50 7.03 -10.84
CA HIS A 13 3.94 5.64 -10.81
C HIS A 13 4.32 5.15 -9.42
N TYR A 14 4.66 6.04 -8.49
CA TYR A 14 4.91 5.66 -7.10
C TYR A 14 3.65 5.09 -6.45
N LEU A 15 2.47 5.68 -6.75
CA LEU A 15 1.19 5.13 -6.29
C LEU A 15 0.88 3.78 -6.94
N THR A 16 1.19 3.62 -8.22
CA THR A 16 1.01 2.35 -8.92
C THR A 16 1.87 1.26 -8.30
N TRP A 17 3.12 1.55 -7.97
CA TRP A 17 4.00 0.59 -7.28
C TRP A 17 3.47 0.23 -5.90
N ALA A 18 2.94 1.19 -5.16
CA ALA A 18 2.32 0.92 -3.87
C ALA A 18 1.09 0.02 -4.02
N ASP A 19 0.26 0.25 -5.03
CA ASP A 19 -0.90 -0.61 -5.32
C ASP A 19 -0.48 -2.04 -5.65
N GLU A 20 0.55 -2.22 -6.46
CA GLU A 20 1.08 -3.55 -6.78
C GLU A 20 1.62 -4.24 -5.52
N ALA A 21 2.36 -3.51 -4.69
CA ALA A 21 2.88 -4.03 -3.43
C ALA A 21 1.77 -4.36 -2.44
N SER A 22 0.64 -3.63 -2.49
CA SER A 22 -0.48 -3.86 -1.58
C SER A 22 -1.09 -5.25 -1.74
N ASN A 23 -1.19 -5.75 -2.96
CA ASN A 23 -1.73 -7.09 -3.21
C ASN A 23 -0.89 -8.15 -2.50
N ALA A 24 0.42 -8.04 -2.59
CA ALA A 24 1.34 -8.96 -1.90
C ALA A 24 1.27 -8.78 -0.37
N TRP A 25 1.13 -7.56 0.10
CA TRP A 25 1.00 -7.27 1.53
C TRP A 25 -0.26 -7.90 2.13
N TRP A 26 -1.42 -7.74 1.48
CA TRP A 26 -2.66 -8.36 1.93
C TRP A 26 -2.55 -9.89 1.96
N ALA A 27 -1.99 -10.47 0.89
CA ALA A 27 -1.81 -11.91 0.82
C ALA A 27 -0.84 -12.43 1.89
N ALA A 28 0.25 -11.70 2.16
CA ALA A 28 1.22 -12.07 3.18
C ALA A 28 0.62 -12.04 4.60
N HIS A 29 -0.42 -11.24 4.81
CA HIS A 29 -1.15 -11.18 6.07
C HIS A 29 -2.31 -12.18 6.15
N GLY A 30 -2.37 -13.14 5.23
CA GLY A 30 -3.43 -14.15 5.20
C GLY A 30 -4.76 -13.64 4.67
N LEU A 31 -4.76 -12.51 3.96
CA LEU A 31 -5.96 -11.86 3.45
C LEU A 31 -5.88 -11.61 1.93
N PRO A 32 -5.68 -12.68 1.11
CA PRO A 32 -5.78 -12.52 -0.33
C PRO A 32 -7.19 -12.10 -0.73
N TRP A 33 -7.37 -11.64 -1.96
CA TRP A 33 -8.64 -11.13 -2.46
C TRP A 33 -9.82 -12.06 -2.13
N ASP A 34 -9.67 -13.36 -2.36
CA ASP A 34 -10.74 -14.35 -2.12
C ASP A 34 -11.16 -14.39 -0.65
N ALA A 35 -10.21 -14.29 0.27
CA ALA A 35 -10.49 -14.28 1.70
C ALA A 35 -11.23 -13.00 2.11
N LEU A 36 -10.86 -11.86 1.54
CA LEU A 36 -11.56 -10.60 1.79
C LEU A 36 -12.99 -10.64 1.27
N VAL A 37 -13.19 -11.14 0.07
CA VAL A 37 -14.53 -11.31 -0.52
C VAL A 37 -15.40 -12.22 0.35
N ALA A 38 -14.86 -13.35 0.80
CA ALA A 38 -15.59 -14.29 1.65
C ALA A 38 -16.02 -13.66 2.97
N ARG A 39 -15.28 -12.69 3.47
CA ARG A 39 -15.58 -11.96 4.71
C ARG A 39 -16.40 -10.70 4.50
N ARG A 40 -16.77 -10.40 3.24
CA ARG A 40 -17.50 -9.19 2.87
C ARG A 40 -16.75 -7.92 3.26
N ILE A 41 -15.43 -7.93 3.07
CA ILE A 41 -14.57 -6.79 3.34
C ILE A 41 -14.03 -6.28 2.01
N ASP A 42 -14.31 -5.01 1.72
CA ASP A 42 -13.73 -4.30 0.58
C ASP A 42 -12.86 -3.17 1.13
N PRO A 43 -11.53 -3.33 1.13
CA PRO A 43 -10.65 -2.27 1.58
C PRO A 43 -10.51 -1.22 0.48
N VAL A 44 -10.93 -0.02 0.79
CA VAL A 44 -10.91 1.11 -0.14
C VAL A 44 -9.88 2.14 0.33
N VAL A 45 -9.04 2.63 -0.57
CA VAL A 45 -8.09 3.69 -0.26
C VAL A 45 -8.87 4.97 0.02
N LYS A 46 -8.75 5.48 1.24
CA LYS A 46 -9.38 6.71 1.66
C LYS A 46 -8.44 7.91 1.59
N ALA A 47 -7.17 7.68 1.86
CA ALA A 47 -6.17 8.74 1.88
C ALA A 47 -4.82 8.18 1.44
N SER A 48 -4.06 9.00 0.75
CA SER A 48 -2.69 8.69 0.33
C SER A 48 -1.81 9.90 0.57
N THR A 49 -0.62 9.69 1.13
CA THR A 49 0.41 10.71 1.21
C THR A 49 1.68 10.19 0.56
N LEU A 50 2.41 11.07 -0.09
CA LEU A 50 3.68 10.76 -0.74
C LEU A 50 4.71 11.78 -0.31
N GLU A 51 5.87 11.29 0.12
CA GLU A 51 7.01 12.12 0.47
C GLU A 51 8.22 11.67 -0.35
N TRP A 52 8.75 12.57 -1.18
CA TRP A 52 9.89 12.27 -2.04
C TRP A 52 11.18 12.75 -1.41
N THR A 53 12.19 11.88 -1.40
CA THR A 53 13.56 12.21 -0.98
C THR A 53 14.46 12.27 -2.20
N SER A 54 14.26 11.38 -3.16
CA SER A 54 14.97 11.35 -4.44
C SER A 54 14.08 10.69 -5.48
N SER A 55 14.50 10.74 -6.74
CA SER A 55 13.71 10.16 -7.84
C SER A 55 14.36 8.87 -8.33
N ALA A 56 13.52 7.92 -8.69
CA ALA A 56 13.94 6.78 -9.50
C ALA A 56 14.14 7.26 -10.94
N ARG A 57 15.04 6.61 -11.66
CA ARG A 57 15.37 6.96 -13.04
C ARG A 57 15.15 5.78 -13.96
N TRP A 58 15.12 6.06 -15.25
CA TRP A 58 15.04 5.02 -16.25
C TRP A 58 16.15 3.98 -16.07
N GLY A 59 15.79 2.72 -16.10
CA GLY A 59 16.72 1.61 -15.93
C GLY A 59 16.99 1.20 -14.48
N ASP A 60 16.50 1.97 -13.50
CA ASP A 60 16.64 1.61 -12.09
C ASP A 60 15.80 0.39 -11.74
N THR A 61 16.36 -0.46 -10.88
CA THR A 61 15.58 -1.53 -10.23
C THR A 61 14.97 -0.97 -8.96
N VAL A 62 13.66 -0.94 -8.92
CA VAL A 62 12.89 -0.37 -7.80
C VAL A 62 12.44 -1.49 -6.86
N THR A 63 12.67 -1.30 -5.56
CA THR A 63 12.15 -2.19 -4.51
C THR A 63 11.11 -1.44 -3.69
N VAL A 64 10.03 -2.12 -3.34
CA VAL A 64 8.98 -1.56 -2.49
C VAL A 64 8.79 -2.47 -1.28
N ASP A 65 9.02 -1.93 -0.10
CA ASP A 65 8.76 -2.62 1.17
C ASP A 65 7.47 -2.08 1.78
N ALA A 66 6.63 -2.96 2.28
CA ALA A 66 5.35 -2.62 2.87
C ALA A 66 5.33 -3.00 4.36
N GLU A 67 4.91 -2.06 5.20
CA GLU A 67 4.79 -2.27 6.64
C GLU A 67 3.49 -1.68 7.16
N THR A 68 2.87 -2.36 8.13
CA THR A 68 1.74 -1.80 8.85
C THR A 68 2.23 -0.67 9.75
N GLU A 69 1.68 0.51 9.58
CA GLU A 69 2.01 1.67 10.42
C GLU A 69 1.01 1.85 11.55
N LYS A 70 -0.27 1.69 11.25
CA LYS A 70 -1.34 1.87 12.23
C LYS A 70 -2.56 1.05 11.86
N VAL A 71 -3.18 0.41 12.83
CA VAL A 71 -4.47 -0.27 12.67
C VAL A 71 -5.51 0.44 13.51
N GLY A 72 -6.53 0.98 12.84
CA GLY A 72 -7.69 1.57 13.49
C GLY A 72 -8.84 0.57 13.60
N ARG A 73 -9.97 1.05 14.05
CA ARG A 73 -11.18 0.22 14.19
C ARG A 73 -11.73 -0.21 12.81
N THR A 74 -11.74 0.71 11.85
CA THR A 74 -12.27 0.49 10.50
C THR A 74 -11.21 0.70 9.43
N SER A 75 -9.98 1.03 9.80
CA SER A 75 -8.93 1.43 8.87
C SER A 75 -7.60 0.77 9.18
N VAL A 76 -6.73 0.76 8.20
CA VAL A 76 -5.32 0.38 8.35
C VAL A 76 -4.48 1.31 7.48
N THR A 77 -3.38 1.80 8.04
CA THR A 77 -2.41 2.59 7.29
C THR A 77 -1.18 1.72 7.03
N VAL A 78 -0.84 1.59 5.76
CA VAL A 78 0.33 0.84 5.30
C VAL A 78 1.34 1.81 4.74
N ARG A 79 2.58 1.68 5.18
CA ARG A 79 3.69 2.46 4.68
C ARG A 79 4.46 1.65 3.65
N TYR A 80 4.58 2.20 2.45
CA TYR A 80 5.36 1.63 1.36
C TYR A 80 6.63 2.46 1.20
N THR A 81 7.78 1.82 1.37
CA THR A 81 9.07 2.47 1.21
C THR A 81 9.66 2.08 -0.13
N VAL A 82 9.80 3.05 -1.02
CA VAL A 82 10.30 2.86 -2.38
C VAL A 82 11.78 3.20 -2.43
N ARG A 83 12.60 2.23 -2.85
CA ARG A 83 14.07 2.37 -2.88
C ARG A 83 14.65 1.94 -4.22
N VAL A 84 15.79 2.53 -4.55
CA VAL A 84 16.70 2.07 -5.59
C VAL A 84 18.00 1.66 -4.87
N GLY A 85 18.23 0.35 -4.74
CA GLY A 85 19.29 -0.14 -3.86
C GLY A 85 19.05 0.30 -2.41
N GLU A 86 20.01 0.98 -1.81
CA GLU A 86 19.85 1.54 -0.46
C GLU A 86 19.32 2.96 -0.45
N ARG A 87 19.18 3.57 -1.61
CA ARG A 87 18.74 4.97 -1.72
C ARG A 87 17.22 5.06 -1.60
N LEU A 88 16.75 5.81 -0.62
CA LEU A 88 15.33 6.09 -0.44
C LEU A 88 14.85 7.06 -1.53
N CYS A 89 13.79 6.69 -2.22
CA CYS A 89 13.15 7.54 -3.23
C CYS A 89 11.88 8.20 -2.70
N CYS A 90 10.96 7.40 -2.19
CA CYS A 90 9.65 7.88 -1.79
C CYS A 90 9.09 7.03 -0.65
N VAL A 91 8.34 7.66 0.23
CA VAL A 91 7.50 6.96 1.21
C VAL A 91 6.05 7.25 0.86
N VAL A 92 5.30 6.21 0.60
CA VAL A 92 3.86 6.28 0.34
C VAL A 92 3.12 5.72 1.54
N ARG A 93 2.18 6.48 2.09
CA ARG A 93 1.28 6.00 3.13
C ARG A 93 -0.12 5.96 2.58
N ASN A 94 -0.69 4.77 2.53
CA ASN A 94 -2.09 4.58 2.11
C ASN A 94 -2.90 4.15 3.31
N THR A 95 -4.03 4.83 3.52
CA THR A 95 -5.01 4.44 4.52
C THR A 95 -6.18 3.78 3.83
N TYR A 96 -6.41 2.52 4.17
CA TYR A 96 -7.52 1.72 3.65
C TYR A 96 -8.62 1.68 4.70
N VAL A 97 -9.86 1.80 4.26
CA VAL A 97 -11.04 1.66 5.11
C VAL A 97 -11.82 0.43 4.68
N ALA A 98 -12.20 -0.37 5.66
CA ALA A 98 -13.04 -1.55 5.41
C ALA A 98 -14.46 -1.11 5.08
N ILE A 99 -14.95 -1.52 3.93
CA ILE A 99 -16.30 -1.21 3.45
C ILE A 99 -17.09 -2.51 3.30
N ASP A 100 -18.33 -2.51 3.76
CA ASP A 100 -19.32 -3.53 3.48
C ASP A 100 -20.62 -2.85 3.07
N ASP A 101 -21.10 -3.19 1.89
CA ASP A 101 -22.35 -2.63 1.33
C ASP A 101 -22.36 -1.10 1.35
N GLY A 102 -21.26 -0.49 0.91
CA GLY A 102 -21.11 0.96 0.80
C GLY A 102 -20.90 1.70 2.11
N ARG A 103 -20.72 1.00 3.23
CA ARG A 103 -20.53 1.59 4.55
C ARG A 103 -19.24 1.13 5.19
N SER A 104 -18.59 2.01 5.95
CA SER A 104 -17.44 1.60 6.75
C SER A 104 -17.89 0.59 7.80
N THR A 105 -17.07 -0.43 7.98
CA THR A 105 -17.33 -1.52 8.92
C THR A 105 -16.09 -1.79 9.76
N PRO A 106 -16.25 -2.14 11.04
CA PRO A 106 -15.09 -2.53 11.86
C PRO A 106 -14.45 -3.82 11.32
N TRP A 107 -13.13 -3.90 11.45
CA TRP A 107 -12.44 -5.16 11.18
C TRP A 107 -12.95 -6.23 12.15
N PRO A 108 -13.23 -7.46 11.69
CA PRO A 108 -13.37 -8.59 12.61
C PRO A 108 -12.10 -8.73 13.46
N ASP A 109 -12.21 -9.19 14.69
CA ASP A 109 -11.08 -9.25 15.63
C ASP A 109 -9.89 -10.04 15.07
N ASP A 110 -10.15 -11.18 14.44
CA ASP A 110 -9.09 -11.99 13.85
C ASP A 110 -8.41 -11.31 12.67
N VAL A 111 -9.15 -10.57 11.85
CA VAL A 111 -8.60 -9.77 10.75
C VAL A 111 -7.73 -8.65 11.30
N ARG A 112 -8.18 -7.98 12.34
CA ARG A 112 -7.43 -6.91 12.98
C ARG A 112 -6.09 -7.41 13.52
N GLU A 113 -6.07 -8.60 14.12
CA GLU A 113 -4.83 -9.23 14.61
C GLU A 113 -3.88 -9.54 13.44
N LEU A 114 -4.40 -10.04 12.33
CA LEU A 114 -3.60 -10.29 11.13
C LEU A 114 -2.98 -9.00 10.59
N LEU A 115 -3.76 -7.93 10.51
CA LEU A 115 -3.27 -6.65 10.00
C LEU A 115 -2.20 -6.03 10.89
N ALA A 116 -2.27 -6.23 12.20
CA ALA A 116 -1.31 -5.69 13.15
C ALA A 116 0.02 -6.45 13.14
N GLY A 117 0.05 -7.67 12.60
CA GLY A 117 1.28 -8.44 12.45
C GLY A 117 2.09 -7.96 11.25
N ASP A 118 3.38 -7.95 11.35
CA ASP A 118 4.28 -7.61 10.24
C ASP A 118 4.93 -8.85 9.65
#